data_018e43fddcc5e9d1fecde1e6c3ddc258
#
_entry.id   018e43fddcc5e9d1fecde1e6c3ddc258
#
_cell.length_a   1.000
_cell.length_b   1.000
_cell.length_c   1.000
_cell.angle_alpha   90.00
_cell.angle_beta   90.00
_cell.angle_gamma   90.00
#
_symmetry.space_group_name_H-M   'P 1'
#
loop_
_entity.id
_entity.type
_entity.pdbx_description
1 polymer ?
#
loop_
_entity_poly.entity_id
_entity_poly.type
_entity_poly.pdbx_seq_one_letter_code
_entity_poly.pdbx_strand_id
1 'polypeptide(L)'
;MGLHPHGIICYSHFVNVLTDVTGFKSLFPSIDRRIATLNIIFLFPFIRELALIHGLISVEKNSIKYWLSRGRNKAVGVVIGGAAESLECFEGTNRIVLKKRKGFFKVALETGAALVPIYSFGETSLWNQMSHPMLYKLQKALLRLCGFTIPLAYGRWYTLIPRQQRVVTVGKPIPVTKTENPTSTQIDELQAKYIQALQSLYDKYKDEYDKDRKEELKIVG
;
A
#
# COMPACT_ATOMS: atom_id res chain seq x y z
N MET A 1 -1.45 -3.79 8.35
CA MET A 1 -0.54 -4.24 7.29
C MET A 1 -0.16 -3.03 6.46
N GLY A 2 1.13 -2.77 6.23
CA GLY A 2 1.60 -1.74 5.31
C GLY A 2 1.95 -2.38 3.98
N LEU A 3 1.32 -1.91 2.91
CA LEU A 3 1.41 -2.48 1.57
C LEU A 3 2.34 -1.63 0.70
N HIS A 4 3.33 -2.25 0.08
CA HIS A 4 4.37 -1.62 -0.73
C HIS A 4 4.73 -2.44 -1.96
N PRO A 5 5.20 -1.76 -3.05
CA PRO A 5 4.97 -0.36 -3.35
C PRO A 5 3.51 -0.10 -3.76
N HIS A 6 3.14 1.18 -3.94
CA HIS A 6 1.80 1.53 -4.42
C HIS A 6 1.57 1.03 -5.86
N GLY A 7 2.62 1.04 -6.67
CA GLY A 7 2.42 0.83 -8.10
C GLY A 7 1.58 1.95 -8.72
N ILE A 8 0.97 1.68 -9.87
CA ILE A 8 0.06 2.64 -10.49
C ILE A 8 -1.37 2.50 -9.93
N ILE A 9 -1.87 1.27 -9.75
CA ILE A 9 -3.27 0.99 -9.37
C ILE A 9 -3.38 0.08 -8.12
N CYS A 10 -2.28 -0.32 -7.48
CA CYS A 10 -2.27 -1.25 -6.32
C CYS A 10 -2.91 -2.62 -6.59
N TYR A 11 -2.82 -3.11 -7.81
CA TYR A 11 -3.57 -4.28 -8.26
C TYR A 11 -3.17 -5.57 -7.54
N SER A 12 -1.88 -5.83 -7.36
CA SER A 12 -1.44 -7.05 -6.70
C SER A 12 -1.83 -7.09 -5.22
N HIS A 13 -1.84 -5.94 -4.57
CA HIS A 13 -2.32 -5.84 -3.18
C HIS A 13 -3.80 -6.16 -3.09
N PHE A 14 -4.61 -5.66 -4.04
CA PHE A 14 -6.02 -6.02 -4.12
C PHE A 14 -6.19 -7.54 -4.33
N VAL A 15 -5.56 -8.11 -5.34
CA VAL A 15 -5.73 -9.52 -5.69
C VAL A 15 -5.18 -10.45 -4.59
N ASN A 16 -3.97 -10.20 -4.09
CA ASN A 16 -3.29 -11.12 -3.17
C ASN A 16 -3.71 -10.95 -1.71
N VAL A 17 -4.07 -9.73 -1.30
CA VAL A 17 -4.39 -9.48 0.11
C VAL A 17 -5.88 -9.46 0.35
N LEU A 18 -6.68 -8.90 -0.55
CA LEU A 18 -8.12 -8.73 -0.33
C LEU A 18 -8.93 -9.92 -0.82
N THR A 19 -8.55 -10.53 -1.95
CA THR A 19 -9.24 -11.71 -2.47
C THR A 19 -8.63 -13.02 -1.96
N ASP A 20 -9.32 -14.14 -2.13
CA ASP A 20 -8.81 -15.46 -1.78
C ASP A 20 -8.23 -16.22 -2.98
N VAL A 21 -8.16 -15.59 -4.15
CA VAL A 21 -7.71 -16.22 -5.41
C VAL A 21 -6.29 -16.77 -5.32
N THR A 22 -5.42 -16.07 -4.57
CA THR A 22 -4.01 -16.45 -4.41
C THR A 22 -3.70 -17.18 -3.11
N GLY A 23 -4.74 -17.59 -2.35
CA GLY A 23 -4.60 -18.42 -1.17
C GLY A 23 -4.30 -17.68 0.14
N PHE A 24 -4.55 -16.38 0.24
CA PHE A 24 -4.32 -15.63 1.50
C PHE A 24 -5.08 -16.26 2.68
N LYS A 25 -6.34 -16.65 2.48
CA LYS A 25 -7.15 -17.28 3.53
C LYS A 25 -6.60 -18.63 3.98
N SER A 26 -6.00 -19.39 3.08
CA SER A 26 -5.35 -20.67 3.43
C SER A 26 -4.08 -20.46 4.24
N LEU A 27 -3.31 -19.40 3.96
CA LEU A 27 -2.10 -19.05 4.69
C LEU A 27 -2.40 -18.39 6.05
N PHE A 28 -3.49 -17.61 6.13
CA PHE A 28 -3.88 -16.83 7.30
C PHE A 28 -5.39 -17.02 7.60
N PRO A 29 -5.85 -18.22 7.96
CA PRO A 29 -7.28 -18.58 8.00
C PRO A 29 -8.09 -17.79 9.03
N SER A 30 -7.45 -17.27 10.06
CA SER A 30 -8.12 -16.52 11.13
C SER A 30 -8.15 -15.00 10.91
N ILE A 31 -7.51 -14.48 9.84
CA ILE A 31 -7.41 -13.04 9.62
C ILE A 31 -8.59 -12.53 8.80
N ASP A 32 -9.42 -11.70 9.42
CA ASP A 32 -10.45 -10.92 8.72
C ASP A 32 -9.88 -9.56 8.33
N ARG A 33 -9.74 -9.35 7.02
CA ARG A 33 -8.96 -8.26 6.44
C ARG A 33 -9.82 -7.29 5.63
N ARG A 34 -9.39 -6.03 5.64
CA ARG A 34 -9.88 -4.95 4.78
C ARG A 34 -8.70 -4.23 4.17
N ILE A 35 -8.91 -3.56 3.03
CA ILE A 35 -7.92 -2.60 2.48
C ILE A 35 -8.52 -1.20 2.55
N ALA A 36 -7.72 -0.27 3.05
CA ALA A 36 -8.11 1.14 3.13
C ALA A 36 -7.86 1.85 1.79
N THR A 37 -8.85 2.60 1.32
CA THR A 37 -8.80 3.38 0.10
C THR A 37 -9.29 4.82 0.31
N LEU A 38 -9.09 5.69 -0.67
CA LEU A 38 -9.49 7.09 -0.62
C LEU A 38 -11.01 7.24 -0.56
N ASN A 39 -11.49 8.20 0.21
CA ASN A 39 -12.92 8.48 0.38
C ASN A 39 -13.64 8.81 -0.92
N ILE A 40 -12.93 9.40 -1.87
CA ILE A 40 -13.50 9.75 -3.18
C ILE A 40 -14.10 8.54 -3.90
N ILE A 41 -13.56 7.34 -3.69
CA ILE A 41 -14.08 6.09 -4.27
C ILE A 41 -15.52 5.82 -3.84
N PHE A 42 -15.87 6.21 -2.61
CA PHE A 42 -17.21 5.99 -2.05
C PHE A 42 -18.24 7.06 -2.48
N LEU A 43 -17.83 8.08 -3.24
CA LEU A 43 -18.74 9.10 -3.77
C LEU A 43 -19.37 8.70 -5.11
N PHE A 44 -18.77 7.72 -5.82
CA PHE A 44 -19.24 7.30 -7.12
C PHE A 44 -20.20 6.11 -7.00
N PRO A 45 -21.46 6.23 -7.44
CA PRO A 45 -22.38 5.11 -7.53
C PRO A 45 -21.76 3.95 -8.34
N PHE A 46 -22.13 2.73 -8.05
CA PHE A 46 -21.60 1.46 -8.57
C PHE A 46 -20.14 1.18 -8.14
N ILE A 47 -19.22 2.15 -8.20
CA ILE A 47 -17.84 1.98 -7.72
C ILE A 47 -17.83 1.81 -6.20
N ARG A 48 -18.64 2.59 -5.49
CA ARG A 48 -18.86 2.44 -4.04
C ARG A 48 -19.33 1.04 -3.68
N GLU A 49 -20.36 0.53 -4.35
CA GLU A 49 -20.92 -0.78 -4.08
C GLU A 49 -19.90 -1.88 -4.33
N LEU A 50 -19.17 -1.81 -5.45
CA LEU A 50 -18.09 -2.74 -5.74
C LEU A 50 -16.99 -2.67 -4.67
N ALA A 51 -16.58 -1.47 -4.25
CA ALA A 51 -15.59 -1.29 -3.19
C ALA A 51 -16.03 -1.93 -1.87
N LEU A 52 -17.29 -1.72 -1.47
CA LEU A 52 -17.84 -2.27 -0.24
C LEU A 52 -17.98 -3.80 -0.28
N ILE A 53 -18.45 -4.37 -1.39
CA ILE A 53 -18.57 -5.82 -1.60
C ILE A 53 -17.21 -6.49 -1.49
N HIS A 54 -16.15 -5.88 -2.04
CA HIS A 54 -14.80 -6.39 -1.94
C HIS A 54 -14.12 -6.11 -0.60
N GLY A 55 -14.79 -5.41 0.33
CA GLY A 55 -14.24 -5.16 1.66
C GLY A 55 -13.27 -3.98 1.73
N LEU A 56 -13.36 -3.03 0.81
CA LEU A 56 -12.64 -1.76 0.93
C LEU A 56 -13.28 -0.88 2.01
N ILE A 57 -12.45 -0.17 2.76
CA ILE A 57 -12.88 0.80 3.78
C ILE A 57 -12.19 2.15 3.55
N SER A 58 -12.72 3.20 4.17
CA SER A 58 -12.09 4.52 4.15
C SER A 58 -10.72 4.50 4.81
N VAL A 59 -9.74 5.20 4.21
CA VAL A 59 -8.39 5.40 4.77
C VAL A 59 -8.38 6.35 5.97
N GLU A 60 -9.51 6.93 6.32
CA GLU A 60 -9.60 7.80 7.49
C GLU A 60 -9.27 7.07 8.78
N LYS A 61 -8.57 7.77 9.66
CA LYS A 61 -8.14 7.26 10.96
C LYS A 61 -9.27 6.58 11.74
N ASN A 62 -10.44 7.21 11.78
CA ASN A 62 -11.59 6.69 12.52
C ASN A 62 -12.14 5.39 11.94
N SER A 63 -12.18 5.26 10.61
CA SER A 63 -12.60 4.04 9.93
C SER A 63 -11.65 2.87 10.21
N ILE A 64 -10.35 3.13 10.14
CA ILE A 64 -9.31 2.13 10.45
C ILE A 64 -9.40 1.69 11.92
N LYS A 65 -9.49 2.65 12.85
CA LYS A 65 -9.61 2.36 14.29
C LYS A 65 -10.89 1.59 14.60
N TYR A 66 -12.00 1.98 14.01
CA TYR A 66 -13.28 1.28 14.16
C TYR A 66 -13.16 -0.19 13.72
N TRP A 67 -12.57 -0.45 12.54
CA TRP A 67 -12.41 -1.82 12.09
C TRP A 67 -11.51 -2.64 13.01
N LEU A 68 -10.37 -2.10 13.42
CA LEU A 68 -9.42 -2.78 14.30
C LEU A 68 -9.99 -3.02 15.71
N SER A 69 -10.94 -2.22 16.18
CA SER A 69 -11.59 -2.40 17.49
C SER A 69 -12.62 -3.54 17.53
N ARG A 70 -13.00 -4.10 16.38
CA ARG A 70 -14.04 -5.14 16.28
C ARG A 70 -13.57 -6.56 16.66
N GLY A 71 -12.34 -6.72 17.08
CA GLY A 71 -11.82 -8.01 17.58
C GLY A 71 -10.35 -8.26 17.23
N ARG A 72 -9.81 -9.35 17.79
CA ARG A 72 -8.37 -9.64 17.71
C ARG A 72 -7.86 -9.98 16.31
N ASN A 73 -8.68 -10.61 15.49
CA ASN A 73 -8.25 -11.12 14.17
C ASN A 73 -8.54 -10.12 13.03
N LYS A 74 -8.77 -8.85 13.35
CA LYS A 74 -9.04 -7.82 12.37
C LYS A 74 -7.75 -7.21 11.84
N ALA A 75 -7.65 -7.09 10.53
CA ALA A 75 -6.51 -6.48 9.86
C ALA A 75 -6.95 -5.44 8.84
N VAL A 76 -6.15 -4.37 8.71
CA VAL A 76 -6.33 -3.35 7.68
C VAL A 76 -5.05 -3.22 6.88
N GLY A 77 -5.14 -3.40 5.58
CA GLY A 77 -4.08 -3.09 4.63
C GLY A 77 -4.14 -1.61 4.25
N VAL A 78 -3.01 -0.93 4.36
CA VAL A 78 -2.88 0.47 3.95
C VAL A 78 -1.72 0.58 2.98
N VAL A 79 -1.99 1.11 1.78
CA VAL A 79 -0.95 1.46 0.81
C VAL A 79 -0.40 2.82 1.19
N ILE A 80 0.69 2.81 1.96
CA ILE A 80 1.16 3.98 2.72
C ILE A 80 1.62 5.12 1.80
N GLY A 81 2.26 4.80 0.68
CA GLY A 81 2.77 5.79 -0.28
C GLY A 81 1.69 6.66 -0.90
N GLY A 82 0.54 6.05 -1.20
CA GLY A 82 -0.62 6.73 -1.78
C GLY A 82 -0.35 7.29 -3.18
N ALA A 83 -1.23 8.19 -3.62
CA ALA A 83 -1.19 8.78 -4.97
C ALA A 83 0.13 9.51 -5.32
N ALA A 84 0.88 9.96 -4.32
CA ALA A 84 2.20 10.57 -4.56
C ALA A 84 3.21 9.54 -5.08
N GLU A 85 3.17 8.31 -4.56
CA GLU A 85 4.04 7.22 -5.00
C GLU A 85 3.63 6.71 -6.39
N SER A 86 2.32 6.69 -6.71
CA SER A 86 1.87 6.23 -8.03
C SER A 86 2.37 7.11 -9.18
N LEU A 87 2.55 8.40 -8.95
CA LEU A 87 3.12 9.32 -9.94
C LEU A 87 4.63 9.11 -10.19
N GLU A 88 5.34 8.57 -9.20
CA GLU A 88 6.77 8.26 -9.27
C GLU A 88 7.02 6.78 -9.62
N CYS A 89 5.96 6.05 -9.98
CA CYS A 89 6.03 4.64 -10.32
C CYS A 89 6.48 4.44 -11.78
N PHE A 90 7.71 4.01 -11.96
CA PHE A 90 8.26 3.63 -13.27
C PHE A 90 8.77 2.20 -13.22
N GLU A 91 8.78 1.53 -14.38
CA GLU A 91 9.21 0.15 -14.51
C GLU A 91 10.64 -0.08 -13.97
N GLY A 92 10.78 -1.04 -13.07
CA GLY A 92 12.06 -1.40 -12.43
C GLY A 92 12.52 -0.43 -11.34
N THR A 93 11.68 0.55 -10.94
CA THR A 93 11.98 1.43 -9.81
C THR A 93 11.35 0.91 -8.53
N ASN A 94 12.09 1.06 -7.41
CA ASN A 94 11.67 0.60 -6.09
C ASN A 94 11.70 1.77 -5.09
N ARG A 95 10.90 2.82 -5.37
CA ARG A 95 10.81 4.03 -4.54
C ARG A 95 9.55 4.01 -3.71
N ILE A 96 9.70 4.11 -2.39
CA ILE A 96 8.60 4.10 -1.43
C ILE A 96 8.54 5.42 -0.68
N VAL A 97 7.37 6.09 -0.74
CA VAL A 97 7.11 7.33 -0.02
C VAL A 97 6.64 7.01 1.39
N LEU A 98 7.56 7.04 2.35
CA LEU A 98 7.26 6.60 3.72
C LEU A 98 7.70 7.61 4.81
N LYS A 99 8.77 8.39 4.61
CA LYS A 99 9.37 9.24 5.66
C LYS A 99 8.37 10.21 6.30
N LYS A 100 7.51 10.82 5.51
CA LYS A 100 6.48 11.79 5.98
C LYS A 100 5.16 11.13 6.41
N ARG A 101 5.00 9.81 6.31
CA ARG A 101 3.75 9.09 6.55
C ARG A 101 3.57 8.68 8.01
N LYS A 102 3.68 9.64 8.93
CA LYS A 102 3.59 9.42 10.39
C LYS A 102 2.22 8.91 10.88
N GLY A 103 1.13 9.24 10.16
CA GLY A 103 -0.23 8.90 10.55
C GLY A 103 -0.48 7.40 10.67
N PHE A 104 0.12 6.58 9.80
CA PHE A 104 0.02 5.13 9.84
C PHE A 104 0.59 4.55 11.17
N PHE A 105 1.76 5.01 11.57
CA PHE A 105 2.43 4.60 12.82
C PHE A 105 1.69 5.09 14.06
N LYS A 106 1.15 6.33 14.00
CA LYS A 106 0.33 6.89 15.05
C LYS A 106 -0.92 6.05 15.31
N VAL A 107 -1.64 5.63 14.25
CA VAL A 107 -2.82 4.76 14.39
C VAL A 107 -2.42 3.40 14.97
N ALA A 108 -1.30 2.83 14.57
CA ALA A 108 -0.81 1.56 15.13
C ALA A 108 -0.56 1.67 16.65
N LEU A 109 0.12 2.73 17.10
CA LEU A 109 0.34 2.99 18.54
C LEU A 109 -0.98 3.19 19.28
N GLU A 110 -1.89 4.00 18.76
CA GLU A 110 -3.17 4.28 19.41
C GLU A 110 -4.08 3.04 19.52
N THR A 111 -3.95 2.09 18.61
CA THR A 111 -4.77 0.86 18.59
C THR A 111 -4.07 -0.35 19.22
N GLY A 112 -2.74 -0.33 19.36
CA GLY A 112 -1.94 -1.50 19.72
C GLY A 112 -1.88 -2.56 18.62
N ALA A 113 -2.25 -2.21 17.38
CA ALA A 113 -2.24 -3.14 16.27
C ALA A 113 -0.81 -3.41 15.78
N ALA A 114 -0.42 -4.68 15.73
CA ALA A 114 0.89 -5.06 15.19
C ALA A 114 1.05 -4.59 13.73
N LEU A 115 2.25 -4.13 13.38
CA LEU A 115 2.58 -3.70 12.03
C LEU A 115 3.19 -4.87 11.25
N VAL A 116 2.67 -5.13 10.06
CA VAL A 116 3.17 -6.16 9.16
C VAL A 116 3.58 -5.49 7.85
N PRO A 117 4.87 -5.47 7.50
CA PRO A 117 5.31 -5.00 6.21
C PRO A 117 4.96 -6.04 5.14
N ILE A 118 4.39 -5.59 4.03
CA ILE A 118 4.11 -6.43 2.86
C ILE A 118 4.74 -5.76 1.64
N TYR A 119 5.50 -6.54 0.88
CA TYR A 119 6.15 -6.07 -0.34
C TYR A 119 5.69 -6.90 -1.55
N SER A 120 5.27 -6.21 -2.60
CA SER A 120 4.85 -6.81 -3.87
C SER A 120 5.92 -6.59 -4.94
N PHE A 121 6.70 -7.62 -5.22
CA PHE A 121 7.69 -7.60 -6.29
C PHE A 121 7.02 -7.52 -7.66
N GLY A 122 7.48 -6.60 -8.49
CA GLY A 122 6.97 -6.36 -9.82
C GLY A 122 5.68 -5.53 -9.91
N GLU A 123 5.15 -4.99 -8.81
CA GLU A 123 3.98 -4.09 -8.84
C GLU A 123 4.23 -2.87 -9.72
N THR A 124 5.44 -2.30 -9.70
CA THR A 124 5.84 -1.14 -10.50
C THR A 124 5.97 -1.44 -12.00
N SER A 125 6.00 -2.72 -12.38
CA SER A 125 6.14 -3.18 -13.76
C SER A 125 4.84 -3.70 -14.38
N LEU A 126 3.70 -3.62 -13.65
CA LEU A 126 2.39 -4.07 -14.12
C LEU A 126 1.89 -3.29 -15.32
N TRP A 127 2.07 -1.98 -15.28
CA TRP A 127 1.66 -1.05 -16.30
C TRP A 127 2.77 -0.06 -16.60
N ASN A 128 2.78 0.43 -17.84
CA ASN A 128 3.58 1.59 -18.21
C ASN A 128 2.79 2.85 -17.95
N GLN A 129 3.42 3.83 -17.36
CA GLN A 129 2.84 5.16 -17.19
C GLN A 129 3.02 5.95 -18.48
N MET A 130 1.93 6.56 -18.96
CA MET A 130 2.03 7.56 -20.04
C MET A 130 2.61 8.84 -19.45
N SER A 131 3.87 9.13 -19.80
CA SER A 131 4.56 10.33 -19.34
C SER A 131 4.59 11.39 -20.42
N HIS A 132 3.88 12.50 -20.18
CA HIS A 132 4.01 13.73 -20.96
C HIS A 132 4.21 14.90 -19.99
N PRO A 133 5.15 15.82 -20.24
CA PRO A 133 5.49 16.88 -19.27
C PRO A 133 4.29 17.72 -18.81
N MET A 134 3.38 18.04 -19.74
CA MET A 134 2.16 18.81 -19.44
C MET A 134 1.17 17.98 -18.61
N LEU A 135 0.99 16.70 -18.94
CA LEU A 135 0.15 15.78 -18.20
C LEU A 135 0.65 15.60 -16.76
N TYR A 136 1.94 15.41 -16.58
CA TYR A 136 2.56 15.28 -15.27
C TYR A 136 2.37 16.54 -14.39
N LYS A 137 2.50 17.74 -14.99
CA LYS A 137 2.21 19.00 -14.29
C LYS A 137 0.75 19.06 -13.83
N LEU A 138 -0.19 18.69 -14.71
CA LEU A 138 -1.62 18.64 -14.38
C LEU A 138 -1.92 17.63 -13.27
N GLN A 139 -1.37 16.42 -13.36
CA GLN A 139 -1.52 15.38 -12.33
C GLN A 139 -0.97 15.84 -10.98
N LYS A 140 0.20 16.50 -10.95
CA LYS A 140 0.74 17.12 -9.72
C LYS A 140 -0.15 18.23 -9.17
N ALA A 141 -0.74 19.05 -10.02
CA ALA A 141 -1.67 20.08 -9.58
C ALA A 141 -2.94 19.46 -8.97
N LEU A 142 -3.53 18.46 -9.62
CA LEU A 142 -4.67 17.70 -9.08
C LEU A 142 -4.35 17.04 -7.74
N LEU A 143 -3.18 16.42 -7.62
CA LEU A 143 -2.73 15.82 -6.36
C LEU A 143 -2.64 16.85 -5.22
N ARG A 144 -2.14 18.06 -5.52
CA ARG A 144 -2.04 19.14 -4.51
C ARG A 144 -3.39 19.70 -4.10
N LEU A 145 -4.32 19.85 -5.05
CA LEU A 145 -5.63 20.47 -4.82
C LEU A 145 -6.63 19.48 -4.23
N CYS A 146 -6.66 18.24 -4.74
CA CYS A 146 -7.71 17.27 -4.46
C CYS A 146 -7.22 16.08 -3.61
N GLY A 147 -5.90 15.96 -3.37
CA GLY A 147 -5.32 14.84 -2.63
C GLY A 147 -5.30 13.51 -3.38
N PHE A 148 -5.74 13.47 -4.64
CA PHE A 148 -5.70 12.30 -5.50
C PHE A 148 -5.23 12.66 -6.91
N THR A 149 -4.85 11.65 -7.68
CA THR A 149 -4.51 11.80 -9.11
C THR A 149 -4.96 10.56 -9.87
N ILE A 150 -5.11 10.70 -11.18
CA ILE A 150 -5.44 9.61 -12.09
C ILE A 150 -4.22 9.40 -13.00
N PRO A 151 -3.35 8.42 -12.70
CA PRO A 151 -2.26 8.08 -13.59
C PRO A 151 -2.85 7.48 -14.87
N LEU A 152 -2.41 7.97 -16.04
CA LEU A 152 -2.72 7.32 -17.30
C LEU A 152 -1.71 6.19 -17.52
N ALA A 153 -2.20 4.98 -17.62
CA ALA A 153 -1.38 3.80 -17.72
C ALA A 153 -1.94 2.80 -18.73
N TYR A 154 -1.04 2.00 -19.31
CA TYR A 154 -1.41 0.90 -20.17
C TYR A 154 -0.58 -0.34 -19.84
N GLY A 155 -1.18 -1.51 -20.01
CA GLY A 155 -0.54 -2.80 -19.78
C GLY A 155 -0.25 -3.55 -21.09
N ARG A 156 -0.61 -4.85 -21.10
CA ARG A 156 -0.44 -5.71 -22.27
C ARG A 156 -1.33 -5.24 -23.42
N TRP A 157 -0.79 -5.19 -24.63
CA TRP A 157 -1.50 -4.76 -25.85
C TRP A 157 -2.17 -3.38 -25.74
N TYR A 158 -1.55 -2.45 -25.02
CA TYR A 158 -2.10 -1.11 -24.78
C TYR A 158 -3.48 -1.10 -24.09
N THR A 159 -3.83 -2.18 -23.38
CA THR A 159 -5.04 -2.30 -22.58
C THR A 159 -4.76 -2.10 -21.09
N LEU A 160 -5.79 -2.26 -20.25
CA LEU A 160 -5.64 -2.29 -18.77
C LEU A 160 -5.26 -3.69 -18.24
N ILE A 161 -4.95 -4.66 -19.11
CA ILE A 161 -4.52 -5.99 -18.70
C ILE A 161 -3.08 -5.91 -18.16
N PRO A 162 -2.81 -6.41 -16.94
CA PRO A 162 -1.47 -6.36 -16.34
C PRO A 162 -0.44 -7.15 -17.15
N ARG A 163 0.81 -6.67 -17.20
CA ARG A 163 1.86 -7.21 -18.06
C ARG A 163 2.55 -8.45 -17.52
N GLN A 164 2.67 -8.57 -16.21
CA GLN A 164 3.50 -9.61 -15.58
C GLN A 164 2.81 -10.27 -14.37
N GLN A 165 3.36 -11.39 -13.91
CA GLN A 165 2.99 -12.02 -12.65
C GLN A 165 3.62 -11.30 -11.46
N ARG A 166 3.09 -11.51 -10.25
CA ARG A 166 3.49 -10.84 -9.03
C ARG A 166 3.72 -11.82 -7.91
N VAL A 167 4.71 -11.50 -7.08
CA VAL A 167 4.95 -12.20 -5.82
C VAL A 167 4.79 -11.22 -4.69
N VAL A 168 3.87 -11.52 -3.78
CA VAL A 168 3.68 -10.72 -2.56
C VAL A 168 4.35 -11.45 -1.41
N THR A 169 5.28 -10.76 -0.76
CA THR A 169 5.97 -11.25 0.42
C THR A 169 5.43 -10.59 1.68
N VAL A 170 5.18 -11.40 2.70
CA VAL A 170 4.65 -10.94 3.99
C VAL A 170 5.75 -11.03 5.03
N GLY A 171 6.08 -9.89 5.64
CA GLY A 171 7.07 -9.82 6.69
C GLY A 171 6.54 -10.28 8.05
N LYS A 172 7.45 -10.40 9.01
CA LYS A 172 7.08 -10.73 10.39
C LYS A 172 6.30 -9.60 11.04
N PRO A 173 5.28 -9.89 11.86
CA PRO A 173 4.59 -8.89 12.65
C PRO A 173 5.53 -8.17 13.62
N ILE A 174 5.48 -6.85 13.63
CA ILE A 174 6.17 -5.99 14.60
C ILE A 174 5.17 -5.68 15.71
N PRO A 175 5.38 -6.18 16.93
CA PRO A 175 4.48 -5.93 18.05
C PRO A 175 4.48 -4.43 18.40
N VAL A 176 3.29 -3.92 18.73
CA VAL A 176 3.09 -2.50 19.11
C VAL A 176 2.36 -2.44 20.45
N THR A 177 2.94 -1.77 21.41
CA THR A 177 2.28 -1.48 22.68
C THR A 177 1.30 -0.32 22.50
N LYS A 178 0.05 -0.54 22.91
CA LYS A 178 -0.99 0.49 22.82
C LYS A 178 -0.62 1.71 23.65
N THR A 179 -0.69 2.89 23.05
CA THR A 179 -0.38 4.19 23.66
C THR A 179 -1.44 5.20 23.21
N GLU A 180 -2.25 5.73 24.12
CA GLU A 180 -3.37 6.61 23.77
C GLU A 180 -2.92 7.93 23.12
N ASN A 181 -1.85 8.53 23.64
CA ASN A 181 -1.28 9.78 23.15
C ASN A 181 0.20 9.59 22.81
N PRO A 182 0.53 8.96 21.67
CA PRO A 182 1.93 8.68 21.31
C PRO A 182 2.68 9.98 21.02
N THR A 183 3.89 10.08 21.56
CA THR A 183 4.82 11.18 21.29
C THR A 183 5.40 11.06 19.89
N SER A 184 5.95 12.18 19.37
CA SER A 184 6.66 12.16 18.08
C SER A 184 7.83 11.17 18.08
N THR A 185 8.57 11.09 19.18
CA THR A 185 9.69 10.16 19.35
C THR A 185 9.23 8.71 19.23
N GLN A 186 8.16 8.32 19.90
CA GLN A 186 7.60 6.96 19.81
C GLN A 186 7.14 6.60 18.39
N ILE A 187 6.56 7.58 17.68
CA ILE A 187 6.16 7.41 16.28
C ILE A 187 7.38 7.21 15.40
N ASP A 188 8.45 7.98 15.61
CA ASP A 188 9.69 7.91 14.84
C ASP A 188 10.45 6.61 15.07
N GLU A 189 10.52 6.15 16.32
CA GLU A 189 11.10 4.86 16.66
C GLU A 189 10.36 3.68 16.02
N LEU A 190 9.02 3.70 16.07
CA LEU A 190 8.22 2.66 15.43
C LEU A 190 8.38 2.69 13.90
N GLN A 191 8.44 3.88 13.30
CA GLN A 191 8.71 4.04 11.89
C GLN A 191 10.09 3.50 11.51
N ALA A 192 11.13 3.79 12.28
CA ALA A 192 12.49 3.30 12.03
C ALA A 192 12.54 1.76 12.07
N LYS A 193 11.93 1.13 13.08
CA LYS A 193 11.79 -0.33 13.18
C LYS A 193 11.05 -0.92 11.97
N TYR A 194 9.98 -0.26 11.53
CA TYR A 194 9.21 -0.71 10.38
C TYR A 194 10.02 -0.61 9.07
N ILE A 195 10.73 0.51 8.85
CA ILE A 195 11.61 0.70 7.68
C ILE A 195 12.68 -0.39 7.64
N GLN A 196 13.33 -0.68 8.76
CA GLN A 196 14.33 -1.73 8.85
C GLN A 196 13.75 -3.12 8.51
N ALA A 197 12.57 -3.44 9.02
CA ALA A 197 11.89 -4.71 8.72
C ALA A 197 11.49 -4.81 7.24
N LEU A 198 11.01 -3.72 6.64
CA LEU A 198 10.67 -3.64 5.23
C LEU A 198 11.91 -3.81 4.34
N GLN A 199 13.01 -3.14 4.68
CA GLN A 199 14.29 -3.27 3.96
C GLN A 199 14.81 -4.71 4.03
N SER A 200 14.81 -5.32 5.22
CA SER A 200 15.22 -6.71 5.40
C SER A 200 14.34 -7.69 4.61
N LEU A 201 13.04 -7.42 4.53
CA LEU A 201 12.11 -8.23 3.73
C LEU A 201 12.44 -8.13 2.23
N TYR A 202 12.66 -6.90 1.74
CA TYR A 202 13.05 -6.66 0.34
C TYR A 202 14.37 -7.34 0.01
N ASP A 203 15.42 -7.10 0.82
CA ASP A 203 16.77 -7.63 0.60
C ASP A 203 16.81 -9.17 0.57
N LYS A 204 15.94 -9.81 1.37
CA LYS A 204 15.86 -11.27 1.41
C LYS A 204 15.37 -11.89 0.09
N TYR A 205 14.50 -11.20 -0.65
CA TYR A 205 13.79 -11.79 -1.78
C TYR A 205 14.06 -11.10 -3.12
N LYS A 206 14.73 -9.95 -3.14
CA LYS A 206 14.95 -9.14 -4.35
C LYS A 206 15.69 -9.90 -5.46
N ASP A 207 16.67 -10.74 -5.11
CA ASP A 207 17.46 -11.48 -6.10
C ASP A 207 16.71 -12.68 -6.69
N GLU A 208 15.65 -13.10 -6.02
CA GLU A 208 14.76 -14.16 -6.53
C GLU A 208 13.64 -13.60 -7.41
N TYR A 209 12.99 -12.49 -6.96
CA TYR A 209 11.75 -11.99 -7.56
C TYR A 209 11.87 -10.67 -8.32
N ASP A 210 13.02 -9.98 -8.27
CA ASP A 210 13.25 -8.68 -8.91
C ASP A 210 14.65 -8.62 -9.57
N LYS A 211 14.95 -9.64 -10.37
CA LYS A 211 16.27 -9.79 -11.02
C LYS A 211 16.58 -8.65 -11.97
N ASP A 212 15.56 -8.14 -12.66
CA ASP A 212 15.67 -7.09 -13.67
C ASP A 212 15.48 -5.67 -13.09
N ARG A 213 15.61 -5.51 -11.76
CA ARG A 213 15.47 -4.20 -11.11
C ARG A 213 16.51 -3.20 -11.61
N LYS A 214 16.08 -2.00 -11.85
CA LYS A 214 16.96 -0.89 -12.28
C LYS A 214 17.57 -0.15 -11.10
N GLU A 215 16.93 -0.21 -9.93
CA GLU A 215 17.42 0.40 -8.69
C GLU A 215 16.99 -0.41 -7.46
N GLU A 216 17.78 -0.30 -6.41
CA GLU A 216 17.48 -0.88 -5.11
C GLU A 216 16.33 -0.12 -4.42
N LEU A 217 15.77 -0.71 -3.36
CA LEU A 217 14.72 -0.06 -2.57
C LEU A 217 15.19 1.27 -1.96
N LYS A 218 14.48 2.35 -2.27
CA LYS A 218 14.74 3.69 -1.73
C LYS A 218 13.53 4.20 -0.97
N ILE A 219 13.73 4.53 0.30
CA ILE A 219 12.71 5.17 1.13
C ILE A 219 12.85 6.69 0.97
N VAL A 220 11.82 7.32 0.42
CA VAL A 220 11.77 8.75 0.09
C VAL A 220 10.60 9.47 0.77
N GLY A 221 10.50 10.78 0.60
CA GLY A 221 9.36 11.63 1.01
C GLY A 221 9.56 12.43 2.28
#